data_20b35137b31173c0ce7f2ab87c97cc04
#
_entry.id   20b35137b31173c0ce7f2ab87c97cc04
#
_cell.length_a   1.000
_cell.length_b   1.000
_cell.length_c   1.000
_cell.angle_alpha   90.00
_cell.angle_beta   90.00
_cell.angle_gamma   90.00
#
_symmetry.space_group_name_H-M   'P 1'
#
loop_
_entity.id
_entity.type
_entity.pdbx_description
1 polymer ?
#
loop_
_entity_poly.entity_id
_entity_poly.type
_entity_poly.pdbx_seq_one_letter_code
_entity_poly.pdbx_strand_id
1 'polypeptide(L)' 'MDILWEAGFDITVRIDGSAVTISANREGLLSLAHQFAALAEAAPGAHIHYDKYNSLEDGSVEMIVEKVPQPVNMMIRE' A
#
# COMPACT_ATOMS: atom_id res chain seq x y z
N MET A 1 -9.21 5.65 9.23
CA MET A 1 -7.84 5.78 8.70
C MET A 1 -7.88 6.76 7.54
N ASP A 2 -7.05 7.78 7.59
CA ASP A 2 -7.00 8.78 6.53
C ASP A 2 -6.03 8.35 5.46
N ILE A 3 -6.43 8.51 4.22
CA ILE A 3 -5.59 8.21 3.07
C ILE A 3 -5.06 9.53 2.55
N LEU A 4 -3.76 9.75 2.72
CA LEU A 4 -3.12 10.99 2.33
C LEU A 4 -2.32 10.78 1.05
N TRP A 5 -2.46 11.70 0.12
CA TRP A 5 -1.77 11.67 -1.15
C TRP A 5 -0.91 12.91 -1.31
N GLU A 6 0.35 12.71 -1.70
CA GLU A 6 1.21 13.83 -2.07
C GLU A 6 0.85 14.27 -3.49
N ALA A 7 0.77 15.57 -3.69
CA ALA A 7 0.41 16.11 -5.00
C ALA A 7 1.44 15.66 -6.05
N GLY A 8 0.94 15.24 -7.20
CA GLY A 8 1.81 14.84 -8.29
C GLY A 8 2.26 13.38 -8.22
N PHE A 9 1.68 12.58 -7.33
CA PHE A 9 2.06 11.18 -7.22
C PHE A 9 1.76 10.42 -8.51
N ASP A 10 2.60 9.39 -8.75
CA ASP A 10 2.52 8.55 -9.94
C ASP A 10 2.95 7.16 -9.49
N ILE A 11 2.06 6.18 -9.60
CA ILE A 11 2.32 4.82 -9.11
C ILE A 11 1.80 3.83 -10.14
N THR A 12 2.66 2.88 -10.52
CA THR A 12 2.30 1.75 -11.38
C THR A 12 2.61 0.46 -10.66
N VAL A 13 1.70 -0.49 -10.71
CA VAL A 13 1.90 -1.82 -10.12
C VAL A 13 1.82 -2.85 -11.24
N ARG A 14 2.86 -3.66 -11.37
CA ARG A 14 2.94 -4.67 -12.42
C ARG A 14 3.35 -6.00 -11.85
N ILE A 15 2.97 -7.05 -12.55
CA ILE A 15 3.49 -8.39 -12.29
C ILE A 15 4.45 -8.73 -13.43
N ASP A 16 5.71 -8.93 -13.07
CA ASP A 16 6.78 -9.28 -14.01
C ASP A 16 7.27 -10.67 -13.66
N GLY A 17 6.82 -11.67 -14.41
CA GLY A 17 7.13 -13.05 -14.09
C GLY A 17 6.55 -13.40 -12.72
N SER A 18 7.40 -13.74 -11.76
CA SER A 18 6.97 -14.07 -10.41
C SER A 18 7.14 -12.89 -9.43
N ALA A 19 7.50 -11.72 -9.94
CA ALA A 19 7.74 -10.55 -9.11
C ALA A 19 6.61 -9.55 -9.24
N VAL A 20 6.28 -8.90 -8.12
CA VAL A 20 5.40 -7.73 -8.12
C VAL A 20 6.30 -6.51 -8.11
N THR A 21 6.13 -5.63 -9.09
CA THR A 21 6.95 -4.43 -9.20
C THR A 21 6.06 -3.21 -8.97
N ILE A 22 6.47 -2.37 -8.04
CA ILE A 22 5.81 -1.08 -7.79
C ILE A 22 6.78 -0.02 -8.27
N SER A 23 6.38 0.72 -9.30
CA SER A 23 7.17 1.83 -9.83
C SER A 23 6.47 3.12 -9.47
N ALA A 24 7.17 4.00 -8.78
CA ALA A 24 6.54 5.23 -8.31
C ALA A 24 7.56 6.35 -8.26
N ASN A 25 7.09 7.56 -8.49
CA ASN A 25 7.93 8.73 -8.30
C ASN A 25 8.07 9.03 -6.80
N ARG A 26 8.80 10.10 -6.48
CA ARG A 26 9.01 10.46 -5.07
C ARG A 26 7.69 10.65 -4.34
N GLU A 27 6.76 11.39 -4.96
CA GLU A 27 5.47 11.69 -4.35
C GLU A 27 4.64 10.44 -4.18
N GLY A 28 4.73 9.51 -5.12
CA GLY A 28 4.06 8.22 -5.00
C GLY A 28 4.61 7.40 -3.86
N LEU A 29 5.94 7.35 -3.73
CA LEU A 29 6.56 6.59 -2.65
C LEU A 29 6.22 7.19 -1.29
N LEU A 30 6.23 8.52 -1.17
CA LEU A 30 5.88 9.17 0.08
C LEU A 30 4.41 8.93 0.42
N SER A 31 3.52 8.96 -0.57
CA SER A 31 2.11 8.66 -0.34
C SER A 31 1.93 7.26 0.21
N LEU A 32 2.58 6.27 -0.41
CA LEU A 32 2.50 4.89 0.06
C LEU A 32 3.08 4.75 1.47
N ALA A 33 4.19 5.43 1.74
CA ALA A 33 4.81 5.36 3.06
C ALA A 33 3.87 5.88 4.15
N HIS A 34 3.22 7.03 3.90
CA HIS A 34 2.26 7.58 4.85
C HIS A 34 1.08 6.64 5.07
N GLN A 35 0.58 6.06 4.00
CA GLN A 35 -0.59 5.20 4.06
C GLN A 35 -0.27 3.89 4.75
N PHE A 36 0.90 3.32 4.49
CA PHE A 36 1.31 2.08 5.16
C PHE A 36 1.53 2.32 6.64
N ALA A 37 2.10 3.46 7.02
CA ALA A 37 2.26 3.80 8.43
C ALA A 37 0.89 3.94 9.11
N ALA A 38 -0.07 4.59 8.46
CA ALA A 38 -1.43 4.72 9.00
C ALA A 38 -2.09 3.34 9.12
N LEU A 39 -1.89 2.48 8.12
CA LEU A 39 -2.45 1.14 8.15
C LEU A 39 -1.87 0.33 9.31
N ALA A 40 -0.61 0.52 9.62
CA ALA A 40 0.04 -0.18 10.74
C ALA A 40 -0.62 0.15 12.06
N GLU A 41 -1.20 1.34 12.19
CA GLU A 41 -1.88 1.76 13.42
C GLU A 41 -3.38 1.52 13.39
N ALA A 42 -3.90 1.00 12.28
CA ALA A 42 -5.33 0.74 12.16
C ALA A 42 -5.69 -0.58 12.82
N ALA A 43 -7.00 -0.86 12.93
CA ALA A 43 -7.47 -2.11 13.49
C ALA A 43 -7.08 -3.28 12.60
N PRO A 44 -6.89 -4.47 13.18
CA PRO A 44 -6.61 -5.66 12.36
C PRO A 44 -7.73 -5.88 11.35
N GLY A 45 -7.35 -6.26 10.15
CA GLY A 45 -8.29 -6.45 9.05
C GLY A 45 -8.49 -5.21 8.21
N ALA A 46 -8.00 -4.07 8.65
CA ALA A 46 -8.05 -2.86 7.83
C ALA A 46 -7.22 -3.08 6.56
N HIS A 47 -7.64 -2.48 5.48
CA HIS A 47 -6.95 -2.67 4.21
C HIS A 47 -7.16 -1.46 3.32
N ILE A 48 -6.29 -1.34 2.32
CA ILE A 48 -6.35 -0.27 1.34
C ILE A 48 -6.34 -0.91 -0.03
N HIS A 49 -7.27 -0.51 -0.87
CA HIS A 49 -7.34 -0.93 -2.27
C HIS A 49 -6.70 0.13 -3.15
N TYR A 50 -5.79 -0.31 -4.00
CA TYR A 50 -5.18 0.56 -4.99
C TYR A 50 -5.52 0.01 -6.37
N ASP A 51 -6.15 0.83 -7.21
CA ASP A 51 -6.47 0.42 -8.57
C ASP A 51 -6.39 1.63 -9.49
N LYS A 52 -6.60 1.39 -10.78
CA LYS A 52 -6.45 2.45 -11.78
C LYS A 52 -7.56 3.50 -11.72
N TYR A 53 -8.61 3.23 -10.97
CA TYR A 53 -9.72 4.17 -10.86
C TYR A 53 -9.54 5.13 -9.68
N ASN A 54 -8.67 4.79 -8.73
CA ASN A 54 -8.49 5.67 -7.56
C ASN A 54 -7.06 6.17 -7.39
N SER A 55 -6.06 5.47 -7.92
CA SER A 55 -4.69 5.86 -7.57
C SER A 55 -3.63 5.43 -8.56
N LEU A 56 -3.80 4.31 -9.24
CA LEU A 56 -2.73 3.75 -10.06
C LEU A 56 -2.88 4.17 -11.51
N GLU A 57 -1.74 4.21 -12.20
CA GLU A 57 -1.72 4.51 -13.62
C GLU A 57 -2.37 3.38 -14.42
N ASP A 58 -2.84 3.71 -15.62
CA ASP A 58 -3.44 2.74 -16.52
C ASP A 58 -2.47 1.59 -16.77
N GLY A 59 -3.03 0.40 -16.89
CA GLY A 59 -2.21 -0.80 -17.08
C GLY A 59 -1.72 -1.44 -15.82
N SER A 60 -1.95 -0.81 -14.67
CA SER A 60 -1.59 -1.41 -13.38
C SER A 60 -2.55 -2.54 -13.02
N VAL A 61 -2.04 -3.53 -12.29
CA VAL A 61 -2.90 -4.52 -11.62
C VAL A 61 -3.34 -3.94 -10.29
N GLU A 62 -4.48 -4.41 -9.82
CA GLU A 62 -4.98 -3.99 -8.50
C GLU A 62 -4.05 -4.49 -7.41
N MET A 63 -3.83 -3.66 -6.40
CA MET A 63 -3.03 -4.02 -5.25
C MET A 63 -3.84 -3.79 -3.99
N ILE A 64 -3.89 -4.79 -3.13
CA ILE A 64 -4.58 -4.69 -1.84
C ILE A 64 -3.53 -4.90 -0.76
N VAL A 65 -3.48 -3.97 0.19
CA VAL A 65 -2.56 -4.07 1.33
C VAL A 65 -3.42 -4.18 2.58
N GLU A 66 -3.17 -5.22 3.36
CA GLU A 66 -4.02 -5.55 4.49
C GLU A 66 -3.19 -5.71 5.75
N LYS A 67 -3.70 -5.20 6.87
CA LYS A 67 -3.08 -5.43 8.16
C LYS A 67 -3.64 -6.72 8.74
N VAL A 68 -2.76 -7.70 8.95
CA VAL A 68 -3.19 -8.98 9.52
C VAL A 68 -3.27 -8.87 11.04
N PRO A 69 -4.15 -9.64 11.68
CA PRO A 69 -4.20 -9.67 13.13
C PRO A 69 -2.93 -10.26 13.70
N GLN A 70 -2.50 -9.74 14.86
CA GLN A 70 -1.37 -10.29 15.58
C GLN A 70 -1.88 -11.29 16.62
N PRO A 71 -1.25 -12.47 16.74
CA PRO A 71 -1.64 -13.41 17.79
C PRO A 71 -1.46 -12.77 19.16
N VAL A 72 -2.37 -13.09 20.09
CA VAL A 72 -2.36 -12.51 21.41
C VAL A 72 -1.05 -12.80 22.14
N ASN A 73 -0.53 -14.01 21.98
CA ASN A 73 0.67 -14.42 22.68
C ASN A 73 1.92 -14.28 21.83
N MET A 74 1.88 -13.40 20.87
CA MET A 74 3.01 -13.21 19.98
C MET A 74 4.21 -12.70 20.75
N MET A 75 5.33 -13.36 20.55
CA MET A 75 6.56 -12.93 21.18
C MET A 75 7.17 -11.80 20.42
N ILE A 76 8.02 -11.07 21.11
CA ILE A 76 8.73 -9.97 20.50
C ILE A 76 9.67 -10.49 19.42
N ARG A 77 9.72 -9.80 18.34
CA ARG A 77 10.53 -10.13 17.20
C ARG A 77 11.47 -9.01 16.91
N GLU A 78 12.58 -9.33 16.42
CA GLU A 78 13.49 -8.28 16.01
C GLU A 78 13.53 -8.11 14.54
#